data_42a328b92ae6fd606e45d28a0e2cd7f1
#
_entry.id   42a328b92ae6fd606e45d28a0e2cd7f1
#
_cell.length_a   1.000
_cell.length_b   1.000
_cell.length_c   1.000
_cell.angle_alpha   90.00
_cell.angle_beta   90.00
_cell.angle_gamma   90.00
#
_symmetry.space_group_name_H-M   'P 1'
#
loop_
_entity.id
_entity.type
_entity.pdbx_description
1 polymer ?
#
loop_
_entity_poly.entity_id
_entity_poly.type
_entity_poly.pdbx_seq_one_letter_code
_entity_poly.pdbx_strand_id
1 'polypeptide(L)'
;MNVIVIDDEPAPLLTFASHILDNAAVTANMFSLKVDEALEFARTHDHKAVFLDIKMPAINGVDLAEKFIGINPDVRIIFITGYAQNVREIKRRIGKNFFAFCYKPYDAATLGAILTRLADEDNRTVTFRTFPRFDCFAGSLPVDFGRAKAKELLALLVDRRGGFVTMEEAITALWQEKTANLSKQLYRDAVCRLRLTLNEYGIGHILNVRRARLALRARYCACDMWDFVDGKTPGAFRGEYMRPYEWAIKTESFFSANSETD
;
A
#
# COMPACT_ATOMS: atom_id res chain seq x y z
N MET A 1 -1.08 -13.26 8.10
CA MET A 1 -2.03 -12.19 7.63
C MET A 1 -3.45 -12.54 8.00
N ASN A 2 -4.24 -11.55 8.38
CA ASN A 2 -5.64 -11.75 8.74
C ASN A 2 -6.54 -11.56 7.51
N VAL A 3 -7.46 -12.49 7.30
CA VAL A 3 -8.49 -12.41 6.26
C VAL A 3 -9.87 -12.60 6.88
N ILE A 4 -10.89 -12.00 6.26
CA ILE A 4 -12.30 -12.22 6.60
C ILE A 4 -12.92 -13.05 5.49
N VAL A 5 -13.74 -14.04 5.84
CA VAL A 5 -14.42 -14.91 4.87
C VAL A 5 -15.90 -14.90 5.16
N ILE A 6 -16.71 -14.58 4.18
CA ILE A 6 -18.18 -14.49 4.31
C ILE A 6 -18.84 -15.31 3.20
N ASP A 7 -19.67 -16.25 3.63
CA ASP A 7 -20.49 -17.09 2.76
C ASP A 7 -21.79 -17.38 3.54
N ASP A 8 -22.94 -17.43 2.87
CA ASP A 8 -24.20 -17.74 3.52
C ASP A 8 -24.37 -19.23 3.83
N GLU A 9 -23.56 -20.07 3.21
CA GLU A 9 -23.55 -21.50 3.44
C GLU A 9 -22.36 -21.91 4.34
N PRO A 10 -22.58 -22.75 5.38
CA PRO A 10 -21.48 -23.23 6.22
C PRO A 10 -20.47 -24.15 5.50
N ALA A 11 -20.93 -24.91 4.50
CA ALA A 11 -20.09 -25.87 3.81
C ALA A 11 -18.90 -25.24 3.06
N PRO A 12 -19.06 -24.15 2.29
CA PRO A 12 -17.92 -23.42 1.70
C PRO A 12 -16.95 -22.86 2.74
N LEU A 13 -17.44 -22.40 3.90
CA LEU A 13 -16.57 -21.93 4.99
C LEU A 13 -15.71 -23.05 5.55
N LEU A 14 -16.28 -24.26 5.74
CA LEU A 14 -15.53 -25.43 6.17
C LEU A 14 -14.50 -25.87 5.12
N THR A 15 -14.87 -25.81 3.84
CA THR A 15 -13.95 -26.08 2.74
C THR A 15 -12.79 -25.09 2.75
N PHE A 16 -13.06 -23.79 2.89
CA PHE A 16 -12.02 -22.77 3.02
C PHE A 16 -11.09 -23.08 4.21
N ALA A 17 -11.69 -23.38 5.38
CA ALA A 17 -10.94 -23.71 6.58
C ALA A 17 -10.00 -24.90 6.34
N SER A 18 -10.50 -25.99 5.73
CA SER A 18 -9.70 -27.19 5.46
C SER A 18 -8.51 -26.91 4.54
N HIS A 19 -8.64 -25.99 3.59
CA HIS A 19 -7.57 -25.65 2.65
C HIS A 19 -6.49 -24.72 3.24
N ILE A 20 -6.75 -24.10 4.37
CA ILE A 20 -5.76 -23.23 5.05
C ILE A 20 -5.19 -23.82 6.33
N LEU A 21 -5.61 -25.02 6.75
CA LEU A 21 -5.19 -25.65 8.02
C LEU A 21 -3.67 -25.70 8.19
N ASP A 22 -2.94 -25.96 7.12
CA ASP A 22 -1.47 -26.06 7.14
C ASP A 22 -0.77 -24.72 6.87
N ASN A 23 -1.53 -23.62 6.69
CA ASN A 23 -0.98 -22.32 6.39
C ASN A 23 -0.94 -21.43 7.63
N ALA A 24 0.06 -21.62 8.49
CA ALA A 24 0.24 -20.83 9.73
C ALA A 24 0.41 -19.32 9.49
N ALA A 25 0.66 -18.88 8.26
CA ALA A 25 0.77 -17.45 7.92
C ALA A 25 -0.59 -16.76 7.74
N VAL A 26 -1.69 -17.51 7.72
CA VAL A 26 -3.04 -16.98 7.48
C VAL A 26 -3.94 -17.26 8.69
N THR A 27 -4.60 -16.23 9.18
CA THR A 27 -5.69 -16.33 10.17
C THR A 27 -6.97 -15.93 9.46
N ALA A 28 -7.92 -16.87 9.34
CA ALA A 28 -9.22 -16.61 8.75
C ALA A 28 -10.30 -16.43 9.83
N ASN A 29 -11.01 -15.31 9.75
CA ASN A 29 -12.19 -15.02 10.56
C ASN A 29 -13.42 -15.23 9.69
N MET A 30 -14.23 -16.22 10.02
CA MET A 30 -15.32 -16.71 9.18
C MET A 30 -16.67 -16.28 9.73
N PHE A 31 -17.50 -15.78 8.83
CA PHE A 31 -18.85 -15.33 9.17
C PHE A 31 -19.88 -15.97 8.21
N SER A 32 -20.83 -16.70 8.76
CA SER A 32 -21.96 -17.24 8.02
C SER A 32 -23.21 -16.44 8.36
N LEU A 33 -23.89 -15.84 7.37
CA LEU A 33 -25.12 -15.06 7.52
C LEU A 33 -25.04 -13.87 8.51
N LYS A 34 -23.88 -13.56 9.04
CA LYS A 34 -23.66 -12.55 10.09
C LYS A 34 -22.91 -11.34 9.56
N VAL A 35 -23.47 -10.70 8.54
CA VAL A 35 -22.84 -9.57 7.84
C VAL A 35 -22.50 -8.42 8.79
N ASP A 36 -23.39 -8.08 9.70
CA ASP A 36 -23.19 -6.96 10.64
C ASP A 36 -22.06 -7.27 11.63
N GLU A 37 -21.96 -8.52 12.11
CA GLU A 37 -20.85 -8.94 12.96
C GLU A 37 -19.50 -8.87 12.20
N ALA A 38 -19.49 -9.27 10.93
CA ALA A 38 -18.29 -9.17 10.08
C ALA A 38 -17.86 -7.73 9.84
N LEU A 39 -18.81 -6.81 9.62
CA LEU A 39 -18.51 -5.39 9.46
C LEU A 39 -18.01 -4.76 10.75
N GLU A 40 -18.58 -5.13 11.91
CA GLU A 40 -18.11 -4.65 13.20
C GLU A 40 -16.72 -5.19 13.54
N PHE A 41 -16.46 -6.47 13.26
CA PHE A 41 -15.14 -7.06 13.36
C PHE A 41 -14.13 -6.32 12.49
N ALA A 42 -14.49 -5.96 11.25
CA ALA A 42 -13.62 -5.24 10.34
C ALA A 42 -13.28 -3.81 10.80
N ARG A 43 -14.13 -3.16 11.60
CA ARG A 43 -13.85 -1.84 12.18
C ARG A 43 -12.83 -1.88 13.30
N THR A 44 -12.77 -2.99 14.02
CA THR A 44 -11.98 -3.14 15.26
C THR A 44 -10.72 -3.97 15.09
N HIS A 45 -10.60 -4.73 13.99
CA HIS A 45 -9.48 -5.63 13.73
C HIS A 45 -8.84 -5.35 12.38
N ASP A 46 -7.51 -5.33 12.35
CA ASP A 46 -6.77 -5.25 11.10
C ASP A 46 -6.98 -6.51 10.26
N HIS A 47 -7.33 -6.30 8.99
CA HIS A 47 -7.50 -7.37 8.01
C HIS A 47 -6.97 -6.91 6.64
N LYS A 48 -6.33 -7.83 5.94
CA LYS A 48 -5.75 -7.57 4.63
C LYS A 48 -6.72 -7.76 3.49
N ALA A 49 -7.50 -8.82 3.59
CA ALA A 49 -8.37 -9.23 2.51
C ALA A 49 -9.71 -9.72 3.04
N VAL A 50 -10.74 -9.58 2.19
CA VAL A 50 -12.07 -10.13 2.43
C VAL A 50 -12.43 -11.04 1.27
N PHE A 51 -12.76 -12.27 1.59
CA PHE A 51 -13.30 -13.27 0.67
C PHE A 51 -14.82 -13.27 0.81
N LEU A 52 -15.52 -13.01 -0.29
CA LEU A 52 -16.97 -12.80 -0.30
C LEU A 52 -17.65 -13.70 -1.33
N ASP A 53 -18.64 -14.45 -0.92
CA ASP A 53 -19.58 -14.96 -1.91
C ASP A 53 -20.38 -13.82 -2.54
N ILE A 54 -20.62 -13.91 -3.84
CA ILE A 54 -21.38 -12.87 -4.56
C ILE A 54 -22.88 -13.02 -4.31
N LYS A 55 -23.36 -14.27 -4.29
CA LYS A 55 -24.79 -14.56 -4.21
C LYS A 55 -25.21 -14.93 -2.80
N MET A 56 -25.48 -13.96 -1.98
CA MET A 56 -26.01 -14.15 -0.64
C MET A 56 -27.44 -13.59 -0.53
N PRO A 57 -28.39 -14.26 0.20
CA PRO A 57 -29.78 -13.85 0.28
C PRO A 57 -29.98 -12.45 0.89
N ALA A 58 -29.19 -12.12 1.91
CA ALA A 58 -29.38 -10.89 2.68
C ALA A 58 -28.78 -9.64 2.00
N ILE A 59 -27.67 -9.81 1.27
CA ILE A 59 -26.94 -8.72 0.60
C ILE A 59 -26.09 -9.29 -0.52
N ASN A 60 -26.05 -8.60 -1.65
CA ASN A 60 -25.12 -8.95 -2.73
C ASN A 60 -23.67 -8.71 -2.28
N GLY A 61 -22.79 -9.70 -2.53
CA GLY A 61 -21.38 -9.61 -2.13
C GLY A 61 -20.63 -8.41 -2.69
N VAL A 62 -21.05 -7.88 -3.86
CA VAL A 62 -20.44 -6.65 -4.43
C VAL A 62 -20.84 -5.42 -3.60
N ASP A 63 -22.08 -5.32 -3.15
CA ASP A 63 -22.54 -4.23 -2.29
C ASP A 63 -21.88 -4.32 -0.90
N LEU A 64 -21.67 -5.53 -0.41
CA LEU A 64 -20.95 -5.77 0.83
C LEU A 64 -19.47 -5.38 0.71
N ALA A 65 -18.84 -5.68 -0.42
CA ALA A 65 -17.45 -5.27 -0.69
C ALA A 65 -17.26 -3.76 -0.61
N GLU A 66 -18.20 -2.96 -1.13
CA GLU A 66 -18.16 -1.49 -1.02
C GLU A 66 -18.20 -1.01 0.44
N LYS A 67 -18.96 -1.70 1.30
CA LYS A 67 -18.97 -1.39 2.75
C LYS A 67 -17.61 -1.68 3.40
N PHE A 68 -16.96 -2.81 3.07
CA PHE A 68 -15.62 -3.11 3.55
C PHE A 68 -14.58 -2.12 3.06
N ILE A 69 -14.67 -1.67 1.80
CA ILE A 69 -13.81 -0.62 1.24
C ILE A 69 -14.00 0.70 1.98
N GLY A 70 -15.24 1.01 2.39
CA GLY A 70 -15.53 2.19 3.23
C GLY A 70 -14.86 2.13 4.60
N ILE A 71 -14.74 0.93 5.20
CA ILE A 71 -14.06 0.71 6.48
C ILE A 71 -12.53 0.74 6.29
N ASN A 72 -12.02 -0.04 5.35
CA ASN A 72 -10.60 -0.13 5.04
C ASN A 72 -10.35 0.14 3.54
N PRO A 73 -9.94 1.34 3.12
CA PRO A 73 -9.72 1.69 1.72
C PRO A 73 -8.62 0.89 1.01
N ASP A 74 -7.83 0.13 1.75
CA ASP A 74 -6.73 -0.69 1.23
C ASP A 74 -7.02 -2.20 1.26
N VAL A 75 -8.21 -2.58 1.72
CA VAL A 75 -8.63 -3.99 1.75
C VAL A 75 -8.63 -4.60 0.36
N ARG A 76 -8.18 -5.84 0.25
CA ARG A 76 -8.26 -6.62 -0.99
C ARG A 76 -9.53 -7.44 -1.03
N ILE A 77 -10.28 -7.34 -2.11
CA ILE A 77 -11.54 -8.06 -2.30
C ILE A 77 -11.33 -9.25 -3.23
N ILE A 78 -11.63 -10.42 -2.73
CA ILE A 78 -11.66 -11.67 -3.47
C ILE A 78 -13.10 -12.17 -3.48
N PHE A 79 -13.65 -12.35 -4.67
CA PHE A 79 -14.98 -12.93 -4.80
C PHE A 79 -14.90 -14.44 -4.97
N ILE A 80 -15.58 -15.17 -4.06
CA ILE A 80 -15.81 -16.60 -4.18
C ILE A 80 -17.14 -16.78 -4.89
N THR A 81 -17.19 -17.47 -6.02
CA THR A 81 -18.44 -17.58 -6.77
C THR A 81 -18.48 -18.80 -7.69
N GLY A 82 -19.63 -19.42 -7.82
CA GLY A 82 -19.87 -20.44 -8.85
C GLY A 82 -20.02 -19.89 -10.27
N TYR A 83 -20.36 -18.60 -10.38
CA TYR A 83 -20.56 -17.93 -11.66
C TYR A 83 -20.19 -16.46 -11.58
N ALA A 84 -19.23 -16.02 -12.35
CA ALA A 84 -18.93 -14.59 -12.52
C ALA A 84 -19.83 -14.01 -13.61
N GLN A 85 -20.99 -13.52 -13.24
CA GLN A 85 -21.75 -12.64 -14.12
C GLN A 85 -21.15 -11.23 -14.04
N ASN A 86 -20.95 -10.62 -15.23
CA ASN A 86 -20.57 -9.19 -15.35
C ASN A 86 -19.23 -8.79 -14.68
N VAL A 87 -18.18 -9.56 -14.94
CA VAL A 87 -16.81 -9.32 -14.43
C VAL A 87 -16.35 -7.88 -14.65
N ARG A 88 -16.69 -7.26 -15.77
CA ARG A 88 -16.29 -5.87 -16.08
C ARG A 88 -16.93 -4.85 -15.14
N GLU A 89 -18.21 -5.05 -14.81
CA GLU A 89 -18.92 -4.16 -13.89
C GLU A 89 -18.41 -4.29 -12.46
N ILE A 90 -18.22 -5.53 -11.99
CA ILE A 90 -17.63 -5.79 -10.67
C ILE A 90 -16.26 -5.12 -10.55
N LYS A 91 -15.37 -5.33 -11.53
CA LYS A 91 -14.05 -4.69 -11.54
C LYS A 91 -14.13 -3.16 -11.55
N ARG A 92 -15.09 -2.59 -12.27
CA ARG A 92 -15.32 -1.14 -12.31
C ARG A 92 -15.79 -0.61 -10.94
N ARG A 93 -16.73 -1.27 -10.27
CA ARG A 93 -17.26 -0.88 -8.96
C ARG A 93 -16.19 -0.98 -7.87
N ILE A 94 -15.48 -2.09 -7.81
CA ILE A 94 -14.51 -2.40 -6.77
C ILE A 94 -13.16 -1.69 -7.03
N GLY A 95 -12.86 -1.39 -8.29
CA GLY A 95 -11.67 -0.62 -8.67
C GLY A 95 -10.36 -1.25 -8.21
N LYS A 96 -9.49 -0.45 -7.60
CA LYS A 96 -8.16 -0.89 -7.12
C LYS A 96 -8.20 -1.96 -6.04
N ASN A 97 -9.33 -2.12 -5.36
CA ASN A 97 -9.50 -3.09 -4.28
C ASN A 97 -9.81 -4.50 -4.79
N PHE A 98 -10.26 -4.62 -6.06
CA PHE A 98 -10.46 -5.93 -6.68
C PHE A 98 -9.13 -6.68 -6.78
N PHE A 99 -9.07 -7.89 -6.22
CA PHE A 99 -7.87 -8.71 -6.26
C PHE A 99 -8.03 -9.93 -7.18
N ALA A 100 -9.04 -10.76 -6.94
CA ALA A 100 -9.25 -11.98 -7.71
C ALA A 100 -10.71 -12.48 -7.65
N PHE A 101 -11.03 -13.37 -8.56
CA PHE A 101 -12.14 -14.33 -8.40
C PHE A 101 -11.57 -15.68 -7.99
N CYS A 102 -12.24 -16.36 -7.05
CA CYS A 102 -12.04 -17.74 -6.68
C CYS A 102 -13.31 -18.50 -7.07
N TYR A 103 -13.22 -19.29 -8.14
CA TYR A 103 -14.39 -19.98 -8.68
C TYR A 103 -14.67 -21.28 -7.94
N LYS A 104 -15.93 -21.46 -7.48
CA LYS A 104 -16.41 -22.71 -6.88
C LYS A 104 -16.64 -23.78 -7.98
N PRO A 105 -16.23 -25.05 -7.83
CA PRO A 105 -15.41 -25.57 -6.72
C PRO A 105 -13.93 -25.15 -6.87
N TYR A 106 -13.29 -24.81 -5.77
CA TYR A 106 -11.85 -24.49 -5.75
C TYR A 106 -11.12 -25.50 -4.86
N ASP A 107 -9.85 -25.71 -5.18
CA ASP A 107 -8.93 -26.58 -4.44
C ASP A 107 -7.92 -25.78 -3.60
N ALA A 108 -7.17 -26.48 -2.78
CA ALA A 108 -6.12 -25.88 -1.94
C ALA A 108 -5.04 -25.15 -2.77
N ALA A 109 -4.75 -25.64 -3.98
CA ALA A 109 -3.75 -25.02 -4.85
C ALA A 109 -4.21 -23.66 -5.37
N THR A 110 -5.47 -23.56 -5.80
CA THR A 110 -6.09 -22.31 -6.26
C THR A 110 -6.15 -21.28 -5.13
N LEU A 111 -6.62 -21.68 -3.95
CA LEU A 111 -6.66 -20.81 -2.78
C LEU A 111 -5.25 -20.41 -2.33
N GLY A 112 -4.33 -21.36 -2.29
CA GLY A 112 -2.92 -21.14 -1.95
C GLY A 112 -2.25 -20.14 -2.88
N ALA A 113 -2.50 -20.20 -4.19
CA ALA A 113 -1.97 -19.23 -5.15
C ALA A 113 -2.50 -17.80 -4.90
N ILE A 114 -3.78 -17.66 -4.53
CA ILE A 114 -4.37 -16.36 -4.17
C ILE A 114 -3.72 -15.82 -2.88
N LEU A 115 -3.60 -16.67 -1.86
CA LEU A 115 -3.01 -16.29 -0.57
C LEU A 115 -1.53 -15.95 -0.68
N THR A 116 -0.76 -16.69 -1.49
CA THR A 116 0.65 -16.36 -1.79
C THR A 116 0.76 -15.00 -2.46
N ARG A 117 -0.06 -14.72 -3.47
CA ARG A 117 -0.07 -13.40 -4.12
C ARG A 117 -0.45 -12.27 -3.17
N LEU A 118 -1.38 -12.51 -2.24
CA LEU A 118 -1.73 -11.55 -1.19
C LEU A 118 -0.55 -11.32 -0.23
N ALA A 119 0.16 -12.37 0.16
CA ALA A 119 1.35 -12.28 0.99
C ALA A 119 2.50 -11.56 0.28
N ASP A 120 2.70 -11.83 -1.01
CA ASP A 120 3.72 -11.18 -1.83
C ASP A 120 3.46 -9.67 -2.02
N GLU A 121 2.21 -9.22 -1.97
CA GLU A 121 1.91 -7.79 -1.92
C GLU A 121 2.43 -7.14 -0.62
N ASP A 122 2.43 -7.87 0.51
CA ASP A 122 3.04 -7.39 1.77
C ASP A 122 4.57 -7.50 1.75
N ASN A 123 5.09 -8.56 1.13
CA ASN A 123 6.54 -8.80 1.00
C ASN A 123 7.21 -7.91 -0.05
N ARG A 124 6.45 -7.19 -0.86
CA ARG A 124 7.01 -6.07 -1.63
C ARG A 124 7.27 -4.89 -0.70
N THR A 125 8.10 -5.14 0.30
CA THR A 125 8.63 -4.09 1.16
C THR A 125 9.36 -3.12 0.26
N VAL A 126 8.82 -1.90 0.15
CA VAL A 126 9.53 -0.83 -0.55
C VAL A 126 10.62 -0.34 0.37
N THR A 127 11.84 -0.51 -0.07
CA THR A 127 12.99 -0.08 0.72
C THR A 127 13.55 1.22 0.14
N PHE A 128 13.74 2.18 1.00
CA PHE A 128 14.42 3.42 0.69
C PHE A 128 15.81 3.43 1.29
N ARG A 129 16.79 3.76 0.47
CA ARG A 129 18.12 4.12 0.91
C ARG A 129 18.26 5.63 0.78
N THR A 130 18.69 6.28 1.84
CA THR A 130 18.79 7.75 1.90
C THR A 130 20.22 8.21 2.17
N PHE A 131 21.08 7.32 2.67
CA PHE A 131 22.49 7.56 2.94
C PHE A 131 23.38 6.90 1.87
N PRO A 132 24.29 7.63 1.21
CA PRO A 132 24.39 9.10 1.09
C PRO A 132 23.43 9.68 0.06
N ARG A 133 22.81 8.86 -0.80
CA ARG A 133 21.93 9.25 -1.91
C ARG A 133 20.62 8.53 -1.83
N PHE A 134 19.58 9.17 -2.34
CA PHE A 134 18.25 8.56 -2.38
C PHE A 134 18.13 7.50 -3.47
N ASP A 135 17.76 6.28 -3.06
CA ASP A 135 17.34 5.19 -3.94
C ASP A 135 16.09 4.50 -3.40
N CYS A 136 15.29 3.97 -4.33
CA CYS A 136 14.05 3.25 -4.04
C CYS A 136 14.14 1.84 -4.64
N PHE A 137 13.72 0.84 -3.87
CA PHE A 137 13.72 -0.56 -4.29
C PHE A 137 12.33 -1.16 -4.10
N ALA A 138 11.84 -1.88 -5.10
CA ALA A 138 10.66 -2.73 -5.03
C ALA A 138 11.12 -4.17 -4.80
N GLY A 139 11.15 -4.61 -3.54
CA GLY A 139 11.88 -5.80 -3.13
C GLY A 139 13.39 -5.63 -3.39
N SER A 140 13.99 -6.47 -4.21
CA SER A 140 15.41 -6.36 -4.59
C SER A 140 15.66 -5.52 -5.86
N LEU A 141 14.60 -5.10 -6.58
CA LEU A 141 14.73 -4.38 -7.84
C LEU A 141 14.83 -2.87 -7.62
N PRO A 142 15.88 -2.20 -8.13
CA PRO A 142 15.94 -0.74 -8.11
C PRO A 142 14.85 -0.15 -9.01
N VAL A 143 14.18 0.91 -8.52
CA VAL A 143 13.12 1.61 -9.25
C VAL A 143 13.75 2.70 -10.10
N ASP A 144 13.59 2.59 -11.42
CA ASP A 144 13.98 3.65 -12.35
C ASP A 144 12.82 4.62 -12.60
N PHE A 145 13.01 5.87 -12.21
CA PHE A 145 11.99 6.93 -12.38
C PHE A 145 12.03 7.59 -13.75
N GLY A 146 13.09 7.38 -14.54
CA GLY A 146 13.27 8.01 -15.85
C GLY A 146 13.31 9.55 -15.83
N ARG A 147 12.76 10.18 -14.79
CA ARG A 147 12.75 11.63 -14.57
C ARG A 147 13.16 11.98 -13.15
N ALA A 148 14.20 12.80 -13.00
CA ALA A 148 14.80 13.18 -11.73
C ALA A 148 13.79 13.81 -10.74
N LYS A 149 12.89 14.68 -11.20
CA LYS A 149 11.91 15.37 -10.33
C LYS A 149 10.82 14.46 -9.77
N ALA A 150 10.48 13.36 -10.43
CA ALA A 150 9.58 12.34 -9.84
C ALA A 150 10.28 11.57 -8.70
N LYS A 151 11.56 11.22 -8.89
CA LYS A 151 12.41 10.61 -7.85
C LYS A 151 12.59 11.55 -6.66
N GLU A 152 12.90 12.83 -6.93
CA GLU A 152 13.10 13.86 -5.91
C GLU A 152 11.82 14.13 -5.11
N LEU A 153 10.64 14.14 -5.76
CA LEU A 153 9.35 14.25 -5.07
C LEU A 153 9.12 13.07 -4.12
N LEU A 154 9.45 11.85 -4.54
CA LEU A 154 9.37 10.68 -3.65
C LEU A 154 10.34 10.82 -2.47
N ALA A 155 11.57 11.28 -2.70
CA ALA A 155 12.56 11.52 -1.65
C ALA A 155 12.04 12.50 -0.59
N LEU A 156 11.39 13.59 -1.02
CA LEU A 156 10.76 14.54 -0.11
C LEU A 156 9.64 13.90 0.74
N LEU A 157 8.85 12.99 0.14
CA LEU A 157 7.82 12.26 0.89
C LEU A 157 8.43 11.27 1.90
N VAL A 158 9.58 10.68 1.57
CA VAL A 158 10.32 9.78 2.49
C VAL A 158 10.87 10.57 3.67
N ASP A 159 11.44 11.76 3.43
CA ASP A 159 11.90 12.68 4.48
C ASP A 159 10.79 13.01 5.49
N ARG A 160 9.56 13.15 5.03
CA ARG A 160 8.37 13.44 5.87
C ARG A 160 7.78 12.23 6.59
N ARG A 161 8.29 11.04 6.37
CA ARG A 161 7.92 9.79 7.07
C ARG A 161 6.43 9.61 7.31
N GLY A 162 5.61 9.73 6.24
CA GLY A 162 4.15 9.59 6.31
C GLY A 162 3.39 10.89 6.63
N GLY A 163 4.07 11.97 6.97
CA GLY A 163 3.49 13.31 7.01
C GLY A 163 3.03 13.75 5.62
N PHE A 164 1.94 14.52 5.56
CA PHE A 164 1.48 15.07 4.29
C PHE A 164 2.39 16.22 3.84
N VAL A 165 2.75 16.20 2.58
CA VAL A 165 3.40 17.30 1.85
C VAL A 165 2.35 17.95 0.96
N THR A 166 2.12 19.23 1.14
CA THR A 166 1.23 20.01 0.29
C THR A 166 1.88 20.33 -1.06
N MET A 167 1.05 20.70 -2.04
CA MET A 167 1.56 21.15 -3.34
C MET A 167 2.52 22.34 -3.19
N GLU A 168 2.21 23.27 -2.29
CA GLU A 168 3.02 24.47 -2.06
C GLU A 168 4.38 24.14 -1.46
N GLU A 169 4.42 23.26 -0.44
CA GLU A 169 5.67 22.77 0.15
C GLU A 169 6.54 22.04 -0.89
N ALA A 170 5.93 21.17 -1.71
CA ALA A 170 6.66 20.47 -2.75
C ALA A 170 7.19 21.43 -3.83
N ILE A 171 6.41 22.43 -4.23
CA ILE A 171 6.85 23.47 -5.18
C ILE A 171 8.00 24.27 -4.61
N THR A 172 7.92 24.71 -3.36
CA THR A 172 8.98 25.44 -2.69
C THR A 172 10.26 24.60 -2.59
N ALA A 173 10.15 23.31 -2.29
CA ALA A 173 11.34 22.45 -2.20
C ALA A 173 11.98 22.17 -3.55
N LEU A 174 11.19 21.91 -4.62
CA LEU A 174 11.70 21.34 -5.87
C LEU A 174 11.86 22.37 -7.01
N TRP A 175 11.19 23.53 -6.96
CA TRP A 175 11.13 24.51 -8.05
C TRP A 175 11.15 25.97 -7.59
N GLN A 176 12.01 26.32 -6.64
CA GLN A 176 12.11 27.66 -6.02
C GLN A 176 12.26 28.80 -7.03
N GLU A 177 12.97 28.57 -8.12
CA GLU A 177 13.32 29.61 -9.12
C GLU A 177 12.30 29.75 -10.26
N LYS A 178 11.18 28.99 -10.24
CA LYS A 178 10.21 28.97 -11.36
C LYS A 178 8.99 29.85 -11.04
N THR A 179 8.35 30.36 -12.12
CA THR A 179 7.09 31.09 -11.98
C THR A 179 5.99 30.20 -11.40
N ALA A 180 5.03 30.78 -10.68
CA ALA A 180 3.97 30.05 -9.99
C ALA A 180 3.16 29.12 -10.91
N ASN A 181 2.83 29.57 -12.13
CA ASN A 181 2.07 28.75 -13.08
C ASN A 181 2.88 27.55 -13.62
N LEU A 182 4.13 27.79 -13.96
CA LEU A 182 5.03 26.73 -14.42
C LEU A 182 5.30 25.69 -13.32
N SER A 183 5.54 26.13 -12.09
CA SER A 183 5.77 25.25 -10.97
C SER A 183 4.58 24.32 -10.67
N LYS A 184 3.35 24.85 -10.76
CA LYS A 184 2.13 24.02 -10.63
C LYS A 184 2.00 22.98 -11.73
N GLN A 185 2.38 23.31 -12.96
CA GLN A 185 2.39 22.34 -14.07
C GLN A 185 3.44 21.26 -13.84
N LEU A 186 4.68 21.65 -13.52
CA LEU A 186 5.81 20.74 -13.25
C LEU A 186 5.50 19.80 -12.07
N TYR A 187 4.84 20.31 -11.02
CA TYR A 187 4.38 19.49 -9.90
C TYR A 187 3.37 18.42 -10.35
N ARG A 188 2.36 18.80 -11.15
CA ARG A 188 1.36 17.85 -11.67
C ARG A 188 2.00 16.76 -12.53
N ASP A 189 2.95 17.14 -13.38
CA ASP A 189 3.71 16.22 -14.22
C ASP A 189 4.56 15.26 -13.38
N ALA A 190 5.23 15.78 -12.35
CA ALA A 190 6.01 14.96 -11.41
C ALA A 190 5.12 13.97 -10.64
N VAL A 191 3.96 14.39 -10.15
CA VAL A 191 2.99 13.52 -9.48
C VAL A 191 2.45 12.44 -10.42
N CYS A 192 2.11 12.82 -11.65
CA CYS A 192 1.64 11.87 -12.66
C CYS A 192 2.71 10.81 -12.96
N ARG A 193 3.95 11.25 -13.21
CA ARG A 193 5.07 10.35 -13.47
C ARG A 193 5.38 9.47 -12.28
N LEU A 194 5.41 10.01 -11.07
CA LEU A 194 5.61 9.25 -9.84
C LEU A 194 4.58 8.12 -9.71
N ARG A 195 3.29 8.43 -9.90
CA ARG A 195 2.21 7.43 -9.84
C ARG A 195 2.35 6.34 -10.90
N LEU A 196 2.68 6.71 -12.13
CA LEU A 196 2.88 5.76 -13.22
C LEU A 196 4.03 4.82 -12.89
N THR A 197 5.19 5.35 -12.52
CA THR A 197 6.37 4.54 -12.16
C THR A 197 6.09 3.61 -10.99
N LEU A 198 5.50 4.10 -9.89
CA LEU A 198 5.18 3.25 -8.75
C LEU A 198 4.20 2.11 -9.13
N ASN A 199 3.25 2.37 -10.03
CA ASN A 199 2.32 1.35 -10.51
C ASN A 199 2.99 0.33 -11.45
N GLU A 200 3.90 0.76 -12.33
CA GLU A 200 4.71 -0.12 -13.19
C GLU A 200 5.51 -1.14 -12.37
N TYR A 201 6.06 -0.72 -11.23
CA TYR A 201 6.77 -1.61 -10.29
C TYR A 201 5.83 -2.33 -9.30
N GLY A 202 4.51 -2.14 -9.38
CA GLY A 202 3.52 -2.77 -8.51
C GLY A 202 3.53 -2.29 -7.06
N ILE A 203 4.12 -1.12 -6.81
CA ILE A 203 4.25 -0.50 -5.48
C ILE A 203 3.43 0.80 -5.33
N GLY A 204 2.46 1.03 -6.20
CA GLY A 204 1.61 2.23 -6.15
C GLY A 204 0.82 2.40 -4.84
N HIS A 205 0.62 1.31 -4.09
CA HIS A 205 -0.06 1.30 -2.81
C HIS A 205 0.65 2.12 -1.71
N ILE A 206 1.96 2.37 -1.83
CA ILE A 206 2.70 3.19 -0.85
C ILE A 206 2.31 4.67 -0.90
N LEU A 207 1.73 5.15 -2.01
CA LEU A 207 1.42 6.56 -2.18
C LEU A 207 -0.02 6.87 -1.72
N ASN A 208 -0.15 7.77 -0.77
CA ASN A 208 -1.43 8.33 -0.32
C ASN A 208 -1.66 9.69 -0.97
N VAL A 209 -2.62 9.73 -1.88
CA VAL A 209 -2.98 10.95 -2.63
C VAL A 209 -4.27 11.54 -2.07
N ARG A 210 -4.23 12.77 -1.60
CA ARG A 210 -5.38 13.56 -1.19
C ARG A 210 -5.44 14.85 -2.00
N ARG A 211 -6.55 15.59 -1.89
CA ARG A 211 -6.67 16.87 -2.61
C ARG A 211 -5.52 17.82 -2.22
N ALA A 212 -4.70 18.19 -3.21
CA ALA A 212 -3.54 19.09 -3.08
C ALA A 212 -2.46 18.69 -2.06
N ARG A 213 -2.39 17.41 -1.65
CA ARG A 213 -1.34 16.90 -0.76
C ARG A 213 -1.04 15.42 -1.00
N LEU A 214 0.19 15.04 -0.72
CA LEU A 214 0.71 13.68 -0.86
C LEU A 214 1.33 13.24 0.46
N ALA A 215 1.30 11.95 0.72
CA ALA A 215 2.06 11.31 1.80
C ALA A 215 2.48 9.91 1.39
N LEU A 216 3.43 9.33 2.11
CA LEU A 216 3.72 7.89 2.05
C LEU A 216 2.93 7.15 3.13
N ARG A 217 2.57 5.91 2.83
CA ARG A 217 2.10 4.95 3.82
C ARG A 217 3.29 4.21 4.40
N ALA A 218 3.92 4.81 5.41
CA ALA A 218 5.17 4.35 6.00
C ALA A 218 5.15 2.87 6.43
N ARG A 219 3.98 2.33 6.80
CA ARG A 219 3.81 0.92 7.19
C ARG A 219 4.19 -0.10 6.11
N TYR A 220 4.23 0.30 4.83
CA TYR A 220 4.63 -0.55 3.71
C TYR A 220 6.07 -0.32 3.26
N CYS A 221 6.81 0.48 4.01
CA CYS A 221 8.13 0.94 3.62
C CYS A 221 9.15 0.69 4.73
N ALA A 222 10.36 0.35 4.32
CA ALA A 222 11.55 0.38 5.18
C ALA A 222 12.47 1.51 4.69
N CYS A 223 13.17 2.17 5.61
CA CYS A 223 14.07 3.28 5.29
C CYS A 223 15.21 3.34 6.29
N ASP A 224 16.43 3.40 5.80
CA ASP A 224 17.65 3.50 6.61
C ASP A 224 17.66 4.74 7.52
N MET A 225 17.19 5.88 7.03
CA MET A 225 17.06 7.10 7.84
C MET A 225 16.03 6.94 8.96
N TRP A 226 14.91 6.29 8.71
CA TRP A 226 13.90 6.07 9.76
C TRP A 226 14.44 5.15 10.86
N ASP A 227 15.19 4.10 10.50
CA ASP A 227 15.82 3.19 11.45
C ASP A 227 16.95 3.89 12.22
N PHE A 228 17.68 4.81 11.59
CA PHE A 228 18.65 5.66 12.25
C PHE A 228 17.99 6.58 13.29
N VAL A 229 16.93 7.31 12.90
CA VAL A 229 16.18 8.21 13.81
C VAL A 229 15.52 7.44 14.98
N ASP A 230 15.09 6.21 14.73
CA ASP A 230 14.51 5.31 15.77
C ASP A 230 15.59 4.67 16.66
N GLY A 231 16.88 4.96 16.44
CA GLY A 231 18.00 4.40 17.21
C GLY A 231 18.33 2.94 16.92
N LYS A 232 17.75 2.34 15.86
CA LYS A 232 17.99 0.95 15.49
C LYS A 232 19.34 0.75 14.80
N THR A 233 19.82 1.77 14.09
CA THR A 233 21.07 1.75 13.31
C THR A 233 21.90 3.01 13.54
N PRO A 234 22.43 3.23 14.75
CA PRO A 234 23.10 4.50 15.11
C PRO A 234 24.30 4.86 14.25
N GLY A 235 25.00 3.89 13.66
CA GLY A 235 26.15 4.13 12.76
C GLY A 235 25.80 4.25 11.28
N ALA A 236 24.55 4.35 10.89
CA ALA A 236 24.13 4.39 9.48
C ALA A 236 24.45 5.74 8.81
N PHE A 237 24.32 6.84 9.53
CA PHE A 237 24.64 8.18 9.03
C PHE A 237 26.16 8.43 9.09
N ARG A 238 26.75 8.85 7.97
CA ARG A 238 28.18 9.15 7.79
C ARG A 238 28.41 10.55 7.24
N GLY A 239 27.59 11.50 7.63
CA GLY A 239 27.74 12.91 7.25
C GLY A 239 27.10 13.31 5.92
N GLU A 240 26.44 12.39 5.21
CA GLU A 240 25.76 12.69 3.93
C GLU A 240 24.34 12.13 3.90
N TYR A 241 23.36 12.97 3.50
CA TYR A 241 21.96 12.62 3.42
C TYR A 241 21.33 13.10 2.11
N MET A 242 20.73 12.19 1.36
CA MET A 242 19.96 12.44 0.13
C MET A 242 20.62 13.42 -0.88
N ARG A 243 21.95 13.39 -1.00
CA ARG A 243 22.61 14.23 -2.00
C ARG A 243 22.20 13.85 -3.43
N PRO A 244 21.95 14.80 -4.32
CA PRO A 244 22.30 16.24 -4.29
C PRO A 244 21.12 17.18 -3.97
N TYR A 245 20.11 16.78 -3.20
CA TYR A 245 18.91 17.59 -2.99
C TYR A 245 19.16 18.72 -1.98
N GLU A 246 19.05 19.98 -2.43
CA GLU A 246 19.32 21.17 -1.60
C GLU A 246 18.40 21.27 -0.38
N TRP A 247 17.12 20.89 -0.53
CA TRP A 247 16.16 20.92 0.57
C TRP A 247 16.51 19.93 1.71
N ALA A 248 17.31 18.88 1.41
CA ALA A 248 17.72 17.87 2.38
C ALA A 248 18.79 18.37 3.37
N ILE A 249 19.48 19.48 3.07
CA ILE A 249 20.55 20.05 3.89
C ILE A 249 20.10 20.34 5.33
N LYS A 250 18.85 20.76 5.53
CA LYS A 250 18.30 21.00 6.87
C LYS A 250 18.23 19.72 7.70
N THR A 251 17.78 18.62 7.11
CA THR A 251 17.70 17.31 7.76
C THR A 251 19.11 16.75 8.00
N GLU A 252 20.02 16.90 7.03
CA GLU A 252 21.44 16.52 7.18
C GLU A 252 22.10 17.24 8.35
N SER A 253 21.93 18.56 8.45
CA SER A 253 22.47 19.37 9.56
C SER A 253 21.91 18.94 10.92
N PHE A 254 20.64 18.59 10.99
CA PHE A 254 20.04 18.06 12.22
C PHE A 254 20.67 16.72 12.63
N PHE A 255 20.93 15.81 11.69
CA PHE A 255 21.61 14.54 11.98
C PHE A 255 23.05 14.75 12.43
N SER A 256 23.80 15.66 11.79
CA SER A 256 25.18 15.96 12.15
C SER A 256 25.27 16.49 13.59
N ALA A 257 24.40 17.41 13.98
CA ALA A 257 24.37 17.97 15.33
C ALA A 257 24.08 16.95 16.42
N ASN A 258 23.24 15.93 16.12
CA ASN A 258 22.87 14.89 17.10
C ASN A 258 23.84 13.71 17.11
N SER A 259 24.69 13.54 16.09
CA SER A 259 25.69 12.46 16.03
C SER A 259 27.00 12.81 16.77
N GLU A 260 27.22 14.08 17.11
CA GLU A 260 28.41 14.55 17.88
C GLU A 260 28.20 14.49 19.39
N THR A 261 27.02 14.06 19.87
CA THR A 261 26.64 14.10 21.30
C THR A 261 26.69 12.72 21.96
N ASP A 262 27.05 11.67 21.26
CA ASP A 262 27.31 10.30 21.74
C ASP A 262 28.80 9.93 21.56
#